data_d58fe4d47c608697c0eaf9409fda931f
#
_entry.id   d58fe4d47c608697c0eaf9409fda931f
#
_cell.length_a   1.000
_cell.length_b   1.000
_cell.length_c   1.000
_cell.angle_alpha   90.00
_cell.angle_beta   90.00
_cell.angle_gamma   90.00
#
_symmetry.space_group_name_H-M   'P 1'
#
loop_
_entity.id
_entity.type
_entity.pdbx_description
1 polymer ?
#
loop_
_entity_poly.entity_id
_entity_poly.type
_entity_poly.pdbx_seq_one_letter_code
_entity_poly.pdbx_strand_id
1 'polypeptide(L)'
;MEFENFGWNLVTIGFSGTIFFTLFAAWGLWQQAKKIWLNKSGLSVSVFWFSYNIFLFSANIVYGYSINSLALVFNGVLLSLMHFPVLIGLAKFKGFKPIQKWLFVLYLGLIVLLIALPIKSQMYLLFSFVNIIALITQPWEIMKNKNSGMVEIKLIVVYLASTLFWVAYAFAIKDWALQIICPTYLIIWIATLILWVKYK
;
A
#
# COMPACT_ATOMS: atom_id res chain seq x y z
N MET A 1 18.01 -14.51 0.51
CA MET A 1 17.15 -15.29 -0.42
C MET A 1 17.23 -14.73 -1.86
N GLU A 2 16.98 -13.43 -2.10
CA GLU A 2 16.99 -12.89 -3.47
C GLU A 2 18.38 -12.89 -4.13
N PHE A 3 19.45 -12.69 -3.38
CA PHE A 3 20.83 -12.67 -3.90
C PHE A 3 21.51 -14.05 -4.01
N GLU A 4 20.98 -15.07 -3.35
CA GLU A 4 21.56 -16.43 -3.40
C GLU A 4 21.28 -17.11 -4.74
N ASN A 5 20.21 -16.71 -5.42
CA ASN A 5 19.77 -17.27 -6.69
C ASN A 5 19.65 -16.18 -7.79
N PHE A 6 20.58 -15.22 -7.81
CA PHE A 6 20.56 -14.15 -8.81
C PHE A 6 20.83 -14.68 -10.21
N GLY A 7 19.93 -14.43 -11.17
CA GLY A 7 20.04 -14.92 -12.56
C GLY A 7 18.74 -14.71 -13.33
N TRP A 8 18.65 -15.26 -14.53
CA TRP A 8 17.43 -15.22 -15.35
C TRP A 8 16.38 -16.21 -14.82
N ASN A 9 15.74 -15.87 -13.72
CA ASN A 9 14.69 -16.67 -13.09
C ASN A 9 13.58 -15.77 -12.54
N LEU A 10 12.44 -16.40 -12.20
CA LEU A 10 11.25 -15.67 -11.75
C LEU A 10 11.46 -14.89 -10.44
N VAL A 11 12.36 -15.36 -9.55
CA VAL A 11 12.71 -14.65 -8.31
C VAL A 11 13.38 -13.32 -8.63
N THR A 12 14.39 -13.33 -9.49
CA THR A 12 15.14 -12.12 -9.88
C THR A 12 14.27 -11.14 -10.67
N ILE A 13 13.44 -11.64 -11.60
CA ILE A 13 12.52 -10.79 -12.38
C ILE A 13 11.48 -10.17 -11.45
N GLY A 14 10.86 -10.98 -10.58
CA GLY A 14 9.89 -10.49 -9.60
C GLY A 14 10.50 -9.47 -8.64
N PHE A 15 11.66 -9.77 -8.07
CA PHE A 15 12.40 -8.87 -7.19
C PHE A 15 12.73 -7.54 -7.88
N SER A 16 13.35 -7.58 -9.05
CA SER A 16 13.72 -6.37 -9.80
C SER A 16 12.50 -5.53 -10.16
N GLY A 17 11.42 -6.18 -10.60
CA GLY A 17 10.15 -5.52 -10.90
C GLY A 17 9.52 -4.89 -9.66
N THR A 18 9.51 -5.58 -8.51
CA THR A 18 8.96 -5.00 -7.27
C THR A 18 9.76 -3.79 -6.80
N ILE A 19 11.11 -3.83 -6.86
CA ILE A 19 11.97 -2.68 -6.54
C ILE A 19 11.69 -1.51 -7.48
N PHE A 20 11.71 -1.76 -8.80
CA PHE A 20 11.46 -0.75 -9.82
C PHE A 20 10.10 -0.08 -9.61
N PHE A 21 9.03 -0.87 -9.48
CA PHE A 21 7.69 -0.32 -9.29
C PHE A 21 7.46 0.29 -7.90
N THR A 22 8.24 -0.08 -6.89
CA THR A 22 8.23 0.61 -5.59
C THR A 22 8.71 2.07 -5.74
N LEU A 23 9.74 2.32 -6.56
CA LEU A 23 10.18 3.69 -6.87
C LEU A 23 9.10 4.48 -7.61
N PHE A 24 8.43 3.87 -8.59
CA PHE A 24 7.29 4.50 -9.26
C PHE A 24 6.09 4.73 -8.34
N ALA A 25 5.82 3.81 -7.39
CA ALA A 25 4.79 4.01 -6.39
C ALA A 25 5.10 5.20 -5.48
N ALA A 26 6.36 5.36 -5.08
CA ALA A 26 6.83 6.54 -4.34
C ALA A 26 6.60 7.83 -5.14
N TRP A 27 6.92 7.82 -6.43
CA TRP A 27 6.61 8.94 -7.31
C TRP A 27 5.10 9.18 -7.44
N GLY A 28 4.28 8.14 -7.58
CA GLY A 28 2.82 8.23 -7.60
C GLY A 28 2.24 8.85 -6.33
N LEU A 29 2.76 8.46 -5.16
CA LEU A 29 2.40 9.06 -3.86
C LEU A 29 2.79 10.54 -3.80
N TRP A 30 3.95 10.90 -4.34
CA TRP A 30 4.36 12.30 -4.45
C TRP A 30 3.38 13.10 -5.33
N GLN A 31 2.96 12.56 -6.49
CA GLN A 31 1.95 13.21 -7.34
C GLN A 31 0.59 13.35 -6.61
N GLN A 32 0.19 12.31 -5.85
CA GLN A 32 -1.02 12.35 -5.02
C GLN A 32 -0.92 13.46 -3.95
N ALA A 33 0.20 13.55 -3.25
CA ALA A 33 0.45 14.61 -2.27
C ALA A 33 0.39 15.97 -2.95
N LYS A 34 1.15 16.17 -4.03
CA LYS A 34 1.18 17.43 -4.81
C LYS A 34 -0.23 17.86 -5.22
N LYS A 35 -1.08 16.95 -5.71
CA LYS A 35 -2.46 17.25 -6.11
C LYS A 35 -3.31 17.75 -4.94
N ILE A 36 -3.21 17.10 -3.76
CA ILE A 36 -3.90 17.51 -2.53
C ILE A 36 -3.43 18.90 -2.07
N TRP A 37 -2.13 19.14 -2.06
CA TRP A 37 -1.54 20.39 -1.57
C TRP A 37 -1.82 21.58 -2.50
N LEU A 38 -1.75 21.39 -3.82
CA LEU A 38 -2.03 22.46 -4.79
C LEU A 38 -3.52 22.85 -4.81
N ASN A 39 -4.41 21.85 -4.73
CA ASN A 39 -5.86 22.10 -4.77
C ASN A 39 -6.45 22.35 -3.38
N LYS A 40 -5.66 22.29 -2.32
CA LYS A 40 -6.10 22.46 -0.91
C LYS A 40 -7.35 21.62 -0.59
N SER A 41 -7.42 20.40 -1.10
CA SER A 41 -8.60 19.53 -1.01
C SER A 41 -8.19 18.05 -0.91
N GLY A 42 -8.94 17.29 -0.12
CA GLY A 42 -8.85 15.82 -0.02
C GLY A 42 -10.11 15.10 -0.54
N LEU A 43 -10.91 15.77 -1.40
CA LEU A 43 -12.15 15.18 -1.95
C LEU A 43 -11.88 13.82 -2.58
N SER A 44 -12.72 12.83 -2.27
CA SER A 44 -12.65 11.42 -2.75
C SER A 44 -11.38 10.65 -2.37
N VAL A 45 -10.47 11.21 -1.58
CA VAL A 45 -9.29 10.50 -1.08
C VAL A 45 -9.60 9.87 0.29
N SER A 46 -9.37 8.56 0.41
CA SER A 46 -9.64 7.82 1.66
C SER A 46 -8.57 8.10 2.72
N VAL A 47 -8.95 8.79 3.81
CA VAL A 47 -8.06 8.97 4.97
C VAL A 47 -7.72 7.64 5.61
N PHE A 48 -8.70 6.72 5.70
CA PHE A 48 -8.51 5.43 6.33
C PHE A 48 -7.48 4.59 5.59
N TRP A 49 -7.57 4.52 4.26
CA TRP A 49 -6.60 3.79 3.45
C TRP A 49 -5.17 4.36 3.60
N PHE A 50 -5.00 5.66 3.45
CA PHE A 50 -3.67 6.28 3.56
C PHE A 50 -3.06 6.15 4.96
N SER A 51 -3.86 6.27 6.02
CA SER A 51 -3.37 6.08 7.39
C SER A 51 -2.99 4.63 7.67
N TYR A 52 -3.80 3.68 7.20
CA TYR A 52 -3.52 2.27 7.39
C TYR A 52 -2.28 1.81 6.61
N ASN A 53 -2.04 2.37 5.41
CA ASN A 53 -0.86 2.04 4.63
C ASN A 53 0.46 2.40 5.32
N ILE A 54 0.53 3.51 6.06
CA ILE A 54 1.74 3.81 6.86
C ILE A 54 2.00 2.66 7.83
N PHE A 55 0.98 2.16 8.52
CA PHE A 55 1.08 1.03 9.42
C PHE A 55 1.50 -0.25 8.66
N LEU A 56 0.82 -0.60 7.56
CA LEU A 56 1.11 -1.83 6.83
C LEU A 56 2.52 -1.82 6.22
N PHE A 57 2.96 -0.69 5.63
CA PHE A 57 4.32 -0.59 5.11
C PHE A 57 5.37 -0.63 6.22
N SER A 58 5.08 -0.12 7.41
CA SER A 58 5.93 -0.34 8.58
C SER A 58 5.95 -1.83 9.00
N ALA A 59 4.81 -2.52 8.92
CA ALA A 59 4.75 -3.97 9.14
C ALA A 59 5.52 -4.76 8.07
N ASN A 60 5.56 -4.29 6.81
CA ASN A 60 6.40 -4.90 5.75
C ASN A 60 7.88 -4.92 6.13
N ILE A 61 8.39 -3.90 6.83
CA ILE A 61 9.78 -3.88 7.29
C ILE A 61 10.04 -5.04 8.25
N VAL A 62 9.18 -5.19 9.27
CA VAL A 62 9.31 -6.24 10.29
C VAL A 62 9.13 -7.63 9.69
N TYR A 63 8.09 -7.80 8.86
CA TYR A 63 7.81 -9.08 8.20
C TYR A 63 8.89 -9.44 7.18
N GLY A 64 9.28 -8.49 6.32
CA GLY A 64 10.33 -8.68 5.32
C GLY A 64 11.66 -9.09 5.94
N TYR A 65 12.04 -8.47 7.07
CA TYR A 65 13.21 -8.90 7.83
C TYR A 65 13.08 -10.35 8.32
N SER A 66 11.90 -10.75 8.80
CA SER A 66 11.68 -12.11 9.33
C SER A 66 11.73 -13.22 8.28
N ILE A 67 11.41 -12.91 7.02
CA ILE A 67 11.47 -13.87 5.88
C ILE A 67 12.68 -13.62 4.97
N ASN A 68 13.63 -12.76 5.37
CA ASN A 68 14.81 -12.37 4.58
C ASN A 68 14.46 -11.82 3.18
N SER A 69 13.37 -11.05 3.07
CA SER A 69 12.96 -10.38 1.83
C SER A 69 13.36 -8.91 1.81
N LEU A 70 14.40 -8.59 1.05
CA LEU A 70 14.84 -7.21 0.85
C LEU A 70 13.78 -6.39 0.08
N ALA A 71 13.03 -7.01 -0.84
CA ALA A 71 11.94 -6.34 -1.56
C ALA A 71 10.90 -5.78 -0.59
N LEU A 72 10.45 -6.57 0.39
CA LEU A 72 9.49 -6.12 1.41
C LEU A 72 10.07 -5.03 2.31
N VAL A 73 11.32 -5.18 2.77
CA VAL A 73 11.97 -4.16 3.61
C VAL A 73 12.09 -2.83 2.86
N PHE A 74 12.61 -2.86 1.63
CA PHE A 74 12.76 -1.66 0.80
C PHE A 74 11.40 -0.99 0.51
N ASN A 75 10.40 -1.78 0.11
CA ASN A 75 9.04 -1.32 -0.11
C ASN A 75 8.46 -0.68 1.16
N GLY A 76 8.62 -1.35 2.30
CA GLY A 76 8.16 -0.88 3.60
C GLY A 76 8.74 0.47 3.98
N VAL A 77 10.08 0.63 3.92
CA VAL A 77 10.75 1.88 4.27
C VAL A 77 10.33 3.01 3.36
N LEU A 78 10.45 2.83 2.04
CA LEU A 78 10.21 3.90 1.08
C LEU A 78 8.74 4.34 1.09
N LEU A 79 7.80 3.39 1.04
CA LEU A 79 6.39 3.75 0.92
C LEU A 79 5.79 4.23 2.24
N SER A 80 6.23 3.73 3.41
CA SER A 80 5.78 4.32 4.67
C SER A 80 6.14 5.80 4.74
N LEU A 81 7.38 6.17 4.39
CA LEU A 81 7.83 7.56 4.37
C LEU A 81 7.03 8.42 3.38
N MET A 82 6.77 7.90 2.17
CA MET A 82 6.09 8.65 1.11
C MET A 82 4.58 8.83 1.35
N HIS A 83 3.97 8.06 2.25
CA HIS A 83 2.57 8.28 2.66
C HIS A 83 2.39 9.49 3.59
N PHE A 84 3.42 9.90 4.34
CA PHE A 84 3.30 11.02 5.27
C PHE A 84 2.89 12.34 4.60
N PRO A 85 3.49 12.80 3.48
CA PRO A 85 3.05 14.02 2.81
C PRO A 85 1.58 14.02 2.40
N VAL A 86 1.06 12.85 1.95
CA VAL A 86 -0.35 12.68 1.61
C VAL A 86 -1.21 12.82 2.87
N LEU A 87 -0.85 12.11 3.93
CA LEU A 87 -1.62 12.09 5.18
C LEU A 87 -1.65 13.45 5.87
N ILE A 88 -0.52 14.17 5.88
CA ILE A 88 -0.44 15.56 6.41
C ILE A 88 -1.36 16.47 5.60
N GLY A 89 -1.34 16.36 4.26
CA GLY A 89 -2.24 17.12 3.39
C GLY A 89 -3.72 16.81 3.67
N LEU A 90 -4.07 15.52 3.85
CA LEU A 90 -5.43 15.12 4.22
C LEU A 90 -5.83 15.65 5.60
N ALA A 91 -4.93 15.60 6.60
CA ALA A 91 -5.19 16.17 7.91
C ALA A 91 -5.50 17.65 7.83
N LYS A 92 -4.76 18.40 7.01
CA LYS A 92 -4.90 19.86 6.85
C LYS A 92 -6.15 20.25 6.07
N PHE A 93 -6.48 19.57 4.98
CA PHE A 93 -7.49 20.02 4.01
C PHE A 93 -8.82 19.23 4.05
N LYS A 94 -8.82 18.00 4.58
CA LYS A 94 -10.03 17.18 4.76
C LYS A 94 -10.41 17.07 6.24
N GLY A 95 -9.43 17.11 7.13
CA GLY A 95 -9.58 16.88 8.56
C GLY A 95 -9.65 15.40 8.91
N PHE A 96 -9.39 15.08 10.20
CA PHE A 96 -9.49 13.73 10.75
C PHE A 96 -10.61 13.67 11.77
N LYS A 97 -11.43 12.62 11.65
CA LYS A 97 -12.43 12.26 12.68
C LYS A 97 -11.68 11.78 13.95
N PRO A 98 -12.28 11.96 15.16
CA PRO A 98 -11.64 11.52 16.41
C PRO A 98 -11.18 10.05 16.37
N ILE A 99 -12.03 9.15 15.83
CA ILE A 99 -11.69 7.74 15.69
C ILE A 99 -10.40 7.50 14.87
N GLN A 100 -10.15 8.30 13.82
CA GLN A 100 -8.96 8.17 12.99
C GLN A 100 -7.68 8.52 13.74
N LYS A 101 -7.75 9.44 14.72
CA LYS A 101 -6.63 9.78 15.60
C LYS A 101 -6.29 8.62 16.54
N TRP A 102 -7.29 7.97 17.11
CA TRP A 102 -7.09 6.80 17.98
C TRP A 102 -6.52 5.60 17.24
N LEU A 103 -6.83 5.44 15.94
CA LEU A 103 -6.25 4.36 15.13
C LEU A 103 -4.73 4.46 15.04
N PHE A 104 -4.12 5.65 15.06
CA PHE A 104 -2.66 5.78 15.08
C PHE A 104 -2.03 5.16 16.33
N VAL A 105 -2.64 5.37 17.49
CA VAL A 105 -2.17 4.76 18.76
C VAL A 105 -2.28 3.24 18.68
N LEU A 106 -3.40 2.73 18.15
CA LEU A 106 -3.59 1.30 17.92
C LEU A 106 -2.52 0.73 16.97
N TYR A 107 -2.22 1.43 15.86
CA TYR A 107 -1.22 0.97 14.88
C TYR A 107 0.17 0.83 15.50
N LEU A 108 0.58 1.77 16.37
CA LEU A 108 1.85 1.65 17.08
C LEU A 108 1.88 0.43 17.99
N GLY A 109 0.81 0.16 18.74
CA GLY A 109 0.68 -1.04 19.57
C GLY A 109 0.77 -2.34 18.75
N LEU A 110 0.12 -2.37 17.57
CA LEU A 110 0.15 -3.54 16.69
C LEU A 110 1.53 -3.80 16.08
N ILE A 111 2.33 -2.76 15.78
CA ILE A 111 3.73 -2.93 15.34
C ILE A 111 4.57 -3.54 16.47
N VAL A 112 4.42 -3.05 17.70
CA VAL A 112 5.12 -3.61 18.86
C VAL A 112 4.77 -5.10 19.05
N LEU A 113 3.49 -5.47 18.92
CA LEU A 113 3.04 -6.86 18.97
C LEU A 113 3.64 -7.70 17.83
N LEU A 114 3.70 -7.18 16.61
CA LEU A 114 4.32 -7.88 15.48
C LEU A 114 5.82 -8.14 15.70
N ILE A 115 6.53 -7.21 16.33
CA ILE A 115 7.94 -7.39 16.67
C ILE A 115 8.09 -8.47 17.77
N ALA A 116 7.25 -8.42 18.80
CA ALA A 116 7.38 -9.26 19.99
C ALA A 116 6.94 -10.72 19.78
N LEU A 117 5.90 -10.96 18.95
CA LEU A 117 5.30 -12.28 18.81
C LEU A 117 6.00 -13.13 17.70
N PRO A 118 6.13 -14.46 17.91
CA PRO A 118 6.76 -15.35 16.92
C PRO A 118 5.89 -15.64 15.69
N ILE A 119 4.58 -15.39 15.75
CA ILE A 119 3.59 -15.69 14.70
C ILE A 119 3.49 -14.58 13.63
N LYS A 120 4.63 -14.14 13.09
CA LYS A 120 4.72 -12.97 12.21
C LYS A 120 3.92 -13.12 10.91
N SER A 121 3.94 -14.29 10.28
CA SER A 121 3.21 -14.54 9.03
C SER A 121 1.70 -14.45 9.20
N GLN A 122 1.16 -15.03 10.28
CA GLN A 122 -0.26 -14.99 10.58
C GLN A 122 -0.72 -13.56 10.91
N MET A 123 0.07 -12.84 11.70
CA MET A 123 -0.23 -11.44 12.03
C MET A 123 -0.15 -10.55 10.78
N TYR A 124 0.88 -10.74 9.94
CA TYR A 124 1.02 -9.99 8.70
C TYR A 124 -0.15 -10.25 7.74
N LEU A 125 -0.59 -11.51 7.61
CA LEU A 125 -1.79 -11.85 6.84
C LEU A 125 -3.04 -11.15 7.39
N LEU A 126 -3.25 -11.19 8.71
CA LEU A 126 -4.36 -10.50 9.35
C LEU A 126 -4.34 -8.99 9.05
N PHE A 127 -3.18 -8.35 9.19
CA PHE A 127 -3.03 -6.91 8.88
C PHE A 127 -3.30 -6.63 7.41
N SER A 128 -2.88 -7.52 6.52
CA SER A 128 -3.13 -7.38 5.09
C SER A 128 -4.61 -7.54 4.73
N PHE A 129 -5.35 -8.41 5.41
CA PHE A 129 -6.81 -8.49 5.27
C PHE A 129 -7.50 -7.19 5.71
N VAL A 130 -7.07 -6.60 6.83
CA VAL A 130 -7.60 -5.28 7.25
C VAL A 130 -7.22 -4.20 6.23
N ASN A 131 -6.04 -4.30 5.61
CA ASN A 131 -5.66 -3.38 4.52
C ASN A 131 -6.52 -3.55 3.26
N ILE A 132 -6.96 -4.76 2.95
CA ILE A 132 -7.92 -4.99 1.85
C ILE A 132 -9.21 -4.22 2.13
N ILE A 133 -9.73 -4.28 3.37
CA ILE A 133 -10.90 -3.50 3.78
C ILE A 133 -10.61 -2.00 3.66
N ALA A 134 -9.44 -1.56 4.10
CA ALA A 134 -9.03 -0.15 3.98
C ALA A 134 -8.91 0.28 2.50
N LEU A 135 -8.34 -0.56 1.64
CA LEU A 135 -8.18 -0.29 0.21
C LEU A 135 -9.54 -0.17 -0.50
N ILE A 136 -10.52 -1.00 -0.15
CA ILE A 136 -11.88 -0.93 -0.69
C ILE A 136 -12.53 0.43 -0.40
N THR A 137 -12.13 1.12 0.67
CA THR A 137 -12.65 2.47 0.95
C THR A 137 -12.26 3.49 -0.11
N GLN A 138 -11.19 3.27 -0.89
CA GLN A 138 -10.78 4.20 -1.94
C GLN A 138 -11.76 4.20 -3.14
N PRO A 139 -12.08 3.07 -3.80
CA PRO A 139 -13.12 3.02 -4.82
C PRO A 139 -14.51 3.39 -4.26
N TRP A 140 -14.80 3.07 -2.99
CA TRP A 140 -16.04 3.46 -2.33
C TRP A 140 -16.20 4.99 -2.24
N GLU A 141 -15.15 5.73 -1.85
CA GLU A 141 -15.16 7.20 -1.80
C GLU A 141 -15.41 7.81 -3.20
N ILE A 142 -14.82 7.25 -4.26
CA ILE A 142 -15.08 7.69 -5.64
C ILE A 142 -16.54 7.47 -6.02
N MET A 143 -17.06 6.27 -5.74
CA MET A 143 -18.44 5.89 -6.06
C MET A 143 -19.46 6.74 -5.28
N LYS A 144 -19.23 6.96 -3.98
CA LYS A 144 -20.09 7.76 -3.11
C LYS A 144 -20.17 9.21 -3.54
N ASN A 145 -19.05 9.80 -3.90
CA ASN A 145 -18.98 11.20 -4.33
C ASN A 145 -19.35 11.39 -5.80
N LYS A 146 -19.51 10.29 -6.58
CA LYS A 146 -19.69 10.30 -8.04
C LYS A 146 -18.70 11.23 -8.75
N ASN A 147 -17.48 11.28 -8.23
CA ASN A 147 -16.40 12.15 -8.68
C ASN A 147 -15.06 11.58 -8.25
N SER A 148 -14.09 11.48 -9.17
CA SER A 148 -12.72 11.03 -8.84
C SER A 148 -11.95 12.04 -7.95
N GLY A 149 -12.37 13.29 -7.94
CA GLY A 149 -11.85 14.34 -7.06
C GLY A 149 -10.32 14.46 -7.10
N MET A 150 -9.71 14.41 -5.93
CA MET A 150 -8.27 14.54 -5.76
C MET A 150 -7.52 13.20 -5.92
N VAL A 151 -8.19 12.11 -6.30
CA VAL A 151 -7.51 10.83 -6.56
C VAL A 151 -6.62 10.94 -7.80
N GLU A 152 -5.35 10.60 -7.65
CA GLU A 152 -4.35 10.71 -8.72
C GLU A 152 -4.30 9.43 -9.55
N ILE A 153 -4.61 9.55 -10.87
CA ILE A 153 -4.61 8.39 -11.78
C ILE A 153 -3.23 7.71 -11.88
N LYS A 154 -2.16 8.50 -11.83
CA LYS A 154 -0.80 7.97 -11.91
C LYS A 154 -0.51 7.00 -10.76
N LEU A 155 -1.04 7.30 -9.55
CA LEU A 155 -0.92 6.41 -8.40
C LEU A 155 -1.66 5.10 -8.64
N ILE A 156 -2.90 5.14 -9.16
CA ILE A 156 -3.69 3.93 -9.46
C ILE A 156 -2.96 3.05 -10.46
N VAL A 157 -2.50 3.63 -11.58
CA VAL A 157 -1.82 2.89 -12.66
C VAL A 157 -0.51 2.26 -12.16
N VAL A 158 0.26 3.00 -11.37
CA VAL A 158 1.53 2.48 -10.84
C VAL A 158 1.29 1.36 -9.83
N TYR A 159 0.30 1.49 -8.94
CA TYR A 159 -0.03 0.40 -8.01
C TYR A 159 -0.57 -0.84 -8.75
N LEU A 160 -1.37 -0.65 -9.79
CA LEU A 160 -1.84 -1.75 -10.62
C LEU A 160 -0.68 -2.51 -11.27
N ALA A 161 0.24 -1.79 -11.93
CA ALA A 161 1.42 -2.38 -12.54
C ALA A 161 2.35 -3.03 -11.50
N SER A 162 2.60 -2.36 -10.37
CA SER A 162 3.38 -2.90 -9.26
C SER A 162 2.80 -4.22 -8.75
N THR A 163 1.48 -4.29 -8.61
CA THR A 163 0.82 -5.49 -8.06
C THR A 163 1.00 -6.71 -8.96
N LEU A 164 1.12 -6.54 -10.29
CA LEU A 164 1.44 -7.66 -11.19
C LEU A 164 2.80 -8.29 -10.86
N PHE A 165 3.82 -7.48 -10.59
CA PHE A 165 5.15 -7.97 -10.19
C PHE A 165 5.14 -8.57 -8.78
N TRP A 166 4.34 -8.01 -7.86
CA TRP A 166 4.16 -8.60 -6.54
C TRP A 166 3.50 -9.96 -6.60
N VAL A 167 2.52 -10.17 -7.50
CA VAL A 167 1.94 -11.51 -7.75
C VAL A 167 3.02 -12.47 -8.24
N ALA A 168 3.79 -12.09 -9.28
CA ALA A 168 4.87 -12.94 -9.79
C ALA A 168 5.92 -13.25 -8.70
N TYR A 169 6.33 -12.25 -7.93
CA TYR A 169 7.28 -12.41 -6.83
C TYR A 169 6.76 -13.33 -5.73
N ALA A 170 5.49 -13.17 -5.31
CA ALA A 170 4.88 -13.99 -4.27
C ALA A 170 4.87 -15.49 -4.61
N PHE A 171 4.57 -15.81 -5.89
CA PHE A 171 4.62 -17.18 -6.36
C PHE A 171 6.05 -17.71 -6.49
N ALA A 172 7.00 -16.86 -6.89
CA ALA A 172 8.40 -17.21 -7.03
C ALA A 172 9.07 -17.57 -5.69
N ILE A 173 8.80 -16.80 -4.63
CA ILE A 173 9.34 -17.06 -3.28
C ILE A 173 8.49 -18.03 -2.46
N LYS A 174 7.35 -18.48 -3.02
CA LYS A 174 6.40 -19.42 -2.39
C LYS A 174 5.87 -18.93 -1.04
N ASP A 175 5.74 -17.62 -0.85
CA ASP A 175 5.14 -17.06 0.36
C ASP A 175 3.62 -17.11 0.27
N TRP A 176 3.01 -17.99 1.06
CA TRP A 176 1.58 -18.26 1.02
C TRP A 176 0.71 -17.04 1.38
N ALA A 177 1.19 -16.16 2.28
CA ALA A 177 0.46 -14.96 2.66
C ALA A 177 0.38 -13.98 1.48
N LEU A 178 1.51 -13.73 0.80
CA LEU A 178 1.55 -12.87 -0.38
C LEU A 178 0.78 -13.46 -1.56
N GLN A 179 0.78 -14.81 -1.74
CA GLN A 179 0.01 -15.48 -2.81
C GLN A 179 -1.50 -15.28 -2.68
N ILE A 180 -2.02 -15.07 -1.47
CA ILE A 180 -3.44 -14.75 -1.24
C ILE A 180 -3.69 -13.25 -1.44
N ILE A 181 -2.81 -12.42 -0.88
CA ILE A 181 -3.04 -10.97 -0.78
C ILE A 181 -2.83 -10.27 -2.11
N CYS A 182 -1.75 -10.58 -2.84
CA CYS A 182 -1.40 -9.83 -4.05
C CYS A 182 -2.45 -9.94 -5.17
N PRO A 183 -3.02 -11.13 -5.50
CA PRO A 183 -4.12 -11.20 -6.46
C PRO A 183 -5.37 -10.42 -6.03
N THR A 184 -5.67 -10.40 -4.72
CA THR A 184 -6.81 -9.63 -4.20
C THR A 184 -6.61 -8.13 -4.40
N TYR A 185 -5.41 -7.62 -4.15
CA TYR A 185 -5.07 -6.21 -4.44
C TYR A 185 -5.21 -5.88 -5.92
N LEU A 186 -4.79 -6.78 -6.81
CA LEU A 186 -4.91 -6.59 -8.25
C LEU A 186 -6.37 -6.35 -8.67
N ILE A 187 -7.29 -7.17 -8.16
CA ILE A 187 -8.73 -7.03 -8.46
C ILE A 187 -9.25 -5.66 -7.98
N ILE A 188 -8.88 -5.23 -6.78
CA ILE A 188 -9.35 -3.96 -6.22
C ILE A 188 -8.77 -2.77 -6.99
N TRP A 189 -7.51 -2.84 -7.43
CA TRP A 189 -6.92 -1.77 -8.24
C TRP A 189 -7.57 -1.66 -9.62
N ILE A 190 -7.93 -2.79 -10.25
CA ILE A 190 -8.71 -2.81 -11.50
C ILE A 190 -10.06 -2.13 -11.27
N ALA A 191 -10.79 -2.50 -10.22
CA ALA A 191 -12.07 -1.89 -9.88
C ALA A 191 -11.94 -0.38 -9.61
N THR A 192 -10.87 0.02 -8.91
CA THR A 192 -10.59 1.44 -8.63
C THR A 192 -10.34 2.23 -9.92
N LEU A 193 -9.59 1.66 -10.86
CA LEU A 193 -9.32 2.29 -12.16
C LEU A 193 -10.61 2.46 -12.98
N ILE A 194 -11.44 1.41 -13.04
CA ILE A 194 -12.73 1.46 -13.74
C ILE A 194 -13.63 2.58 -13.16
N LEU A 195 -13.75 2.66 -11.85
CA LEU A 195 -14.55 3.69 -11.19
C LEU A 195 -13.95 5.09 -11.38
N TRP A 196 -12.61 5.22 -11.36
CA TRP A 196 -11.96 6.49 -11.64
C TRP A 196 -12.28 6.99 -13.04
N VAL A 197 -12.21 6.12 -14.07
CA VAL A 197 -12.54 6.46 -15.46
C VAL A 197 -14.02 6.83 -15.60
N LYS A 198 -14.91 6.08 -14.93
CA LYS A 198 -16.36 6.31 -14.98
C LYS A 198 -16.77 7.65 -14.35
N TYR A 199 -16.08 8.10 -13.32
CA TYR A 199 -16.42 9.29 -12.54
C TYR A 199 -15.38 10.41 -12.63
N LYS A 200 -14.62 10.44 -13.71
CA LYS A 200 -13.64 11.50 -14.02
C LYS A 200 -14.31 12.86 -14.23
#